data_0a5f46bd8aab1799ce7e2754619155fe
#
_entry.id   0a5f46bd8aab1799ce7e2754619155fe
#
_cell.length_a   1.000
_cell.length_b   1.000
_cell.length_c   1.000
_cell.angle_alpha   90.00
_cell.angle_beta   90.00
_cell.angle_gamma   90.00
#
_symmetry.space_group_name_H-M   'P 1'
#
loop_
_entity.id
_entity.type
_entity.pdbx_description
1 polymer ?
#
loop_
_entity_poly.entity_id
_entity_poly.type
_entity_poly.pdbx_seq_one_letter_code
_entity_poly.pdbx_strand_id
1 'polypeptide(L)'
;MAGKEFVYKHTVHLHETNAMGGVVYFANFVKWQGEAREEFFMKAFPTWKEVMKLVMSGSANMITVEEHSRFKRHASFGDTIIIKLQTANLKKCSFDLIFKMYRNSEDEFIYEGWQKLTFDDYKGNFIPIPEPFCKSILEYQSTDGEFKRASLRARE
;
A
#
# COMPACT_ATOMS: atom_id res chain seq x y z
N MET A 1 8.17 1.98 -20.58
CA MET A 1 8.71 2.77 -19.46
C MET A 1 8.20 2.19 -18.14
N ALA A 2 9.09 2.03 -17.16
CA ALA A 2 8.68 1.67 -15.83
C ALA A 2 7.71 2.73 -15.29
N GLY A 3 6.64 2.32 -14.62
CA GLY A 3 5.73 3.22 -13.94
C GLY A 3 6.45 4.00 -12.83
N LYS A 4 5.89 5.14 -12.45
CA LYS A 4 6.41 5.91 -11.33
C LYS A 4 6.37 5.07 -10.06
N GLU A 5 7.25 5.37 -9.14
CA GLU A 5 7.35 4.75 -7.84
C GLU A 5 7.26 5.84 -6.76
N PHE A 6 6.37 5.65 -5.80
CA PHE A 6 6.26 6.56 -4.66
C PHE A 6 7.14 6.04 -3.54
N VAL A 7 7.91 6.92 -2.90
CA VAL A 7 8.81 6.57 -1.82
C VAL A 7 8.41 7.30 -0.55
N TYR A 8 8.21 6.54 0.52
CA TYR A 8 7.94 7.02 1.87
C TYR A 8 9.00 6.47 2.82
N LYS A 9 9.49 7.29 3.75
CA LYS A 9 10.47 6.87 4.74
C LYS A 9 9.91 6.97 6.13
N HIS A 10 10.12 5.91 6.93
CA HIS A 10 9.71 5.83 8.32
C HIS A 10 10.91 5.47 9.19
N THR A 11 11.11 6.18 10.29
CA THR A 11 12.10 5.82 11.31
C THR A 11 11.44 4.98 12.38
N VAL A 12 11.98 3.81 12.66
CA VAL A 12 11.42 2.89 13.66
C VAL A 12 11.56 3.50 15.06
N HIS A 13 10.44 3.67 15.74
CA HIS A 13 10.35 4.16 17.10
C HIS A 13 10.40 3.00 18.11
N LEU A 14 10.85 3.28 19.32
CA LEU A 14 10.98 2.26 20.36
C LEU A 14 9.66 1.56 20.67
N HIS A 15 8.55 2.31 20.68
CA HIS A 15 7.21 1.75 20.95
C HIS A 15 6.70 0.78 19.88
N GLU A 16 7.35 0.75 18.71
CA GLU A 16 7.02 -0.15 17.62
C GLU A 16 7.75 -1.50 17.73
N THR A 17 8.63 -1.63 18.70
CA THR A 17 9.41 -2.84 18.95
C THR A 17 8.80 -3.65 20.10
N ASN A 18 9.06 -4.95 20.12
CA ASN A 18 8.71 -5.77 21.26
C ASN A 18 9.69 -5.53 22.44
N ALA A 19 9.25 -5.76 23.65
CA ALA A 19 10.01 -5.47 24.87
C ALA A 19 11.28 -6.32 25.03
N MET A 20 11.46 -7.39 24.26
CA MET A 20 12.45 -8.42 24.49
C MET A 20 13.69 -8.36 23.59
N GLY A 21 13.81 -7.39 22.69
CA GLY A 21 14.99 -7.36 21.82
C GLY A 21 15.06 -6.26 20.80
N GLY A 22 14.21 -5.24 20.90
CA GLY A 22 14.22 -4.10 19.97
C GLY A 22 13.79 -4.44 18.54
N VAL A 23 13.30 -5.65 18.29
CA VAL A 23 12.78 -6.10 16.99
C VAL A 23 11.34 -5.58 16.82
N VAL A 24 11.07 -5.04 15.65
CA VAL A 24 9.73 -4.52 15.31
C VAL A 24 8.68 -5.63 15.40
N TYR A 25 7.59 -5.32 16.12
CA TYR A 25 6.43 -6.19 16.14
C TYR A 25 5.78 -6.22 14.75
N PHE A 26 5.51 -7.41 14.24
CA PHE A 26 5.13 -7.63 12.83
C PHE A 26 3.93 -6.79 12.37
N ALA A 27 2.97 -6.51 13.24
CA ALA A 27 1.78 -5.73 12.91
C ALA A 27 2.11 -4.28 12.50
N ASN A 28 3.26 -3.75 12.91
CA ASN A 28 3.68 -2.40 12.54
C ASN A 28 4.00 -2.28 11.05
N PHE A 29 4.40 -3.36 10.38
CA PHE A 29 4.59 -3.34 8.93
C PHE A 29 3.28 -3.03 8.19
N VAL A 30 2.16 -3.57 8.65
CA VAL A 30 0.83 -3.26 8.10
C VAL A 30 0.42 -1.82 8.42
N LYS A 31 0.73 -1.34 9.62
CA LYS A 31 0.55 0.07 9.97
C LYS A 31 1.33 0.99 9.05
N TRP A 32 2.58 0.66 8.75
CA TRP A 32 3.41 1.44 7.82
C TRP A 32 2.88 1.39 6.39
N GLN A 33 2.29 0.29 5.95
CA GLN A 33 1.55 0.25 4.69
C GLN A 33 0.46 1.33 4.66
N GLY A 34 -0.31 1.44 5.75
CA GLY A 34 -1.37 2.45 5.88
C GLY A 34 -0.83 3.88 5.84
N GLU A 35 0.25 4.14 6.57
CA GLU A 35 0.90 5.47 6.57
C GLU A 35 1.42 5.84 5.18
N ALA A 36 2.12 4.93 4.52
CA ALA A 36 2.64 5.15 3.17
C ALA A 36 1.52 5.36 2.15
N ARG A 37 0.41 4.63 2.29
CA ARG A 37 -0.78 4.77 1.46
C ARG A 37 -1.41 6.15 1.58
N GLU A 38 -1.56 6.66 2.79
CA GLU A 38 -2.11 7.99 3.03
C GLU A 38 -1.25 9.07 2.40
N GLU A 39 0.06 9.01 2.64
CA GLU A 39 1.02 9.94 2.02
C GLU A 39 0.98 9.87 0.50
N PHE A 40 0.87 8.66 -0.05
CA PHE A 40 0.77 8.44 -1.48
C PHE A 40 -0.46 9.13 -2.07
N PHE A 41 -1.63 8.94 -1.48
CA PHE A 41 -2.85 9.57 -1.96
C PHE A 41 -2.80 11.10 -1.85
N MET A 42 -2.30 11.61 -0.74
CA MET A 42 -2.21 13.06 -0.54
C MET A 42 -1.23 13.75 -1.48
N LYS A 43 -0.12 13.12 -1.78
CA LYS A 43 0.99 13.74 -2.56
C LYS A 43 0.95 13.41 -4.04
N ALA A 44 0.55 12.20 -4.39
CA ALA A 44 0.63 11.70 -5.75
C ALA A 44 -0.67 11.83 -6.55
N PHE A 45 -1.80 12.04 -5.87
CA PHE A 45 -3.11 12.10 -6.52
C PHE A 45 -3.65 13.54 -6.49
N PRO A 46 -3.59 14.30 -7.60
CA PRO A 46 -4.07 15.68 -7.65
C PRO A 46 -5.53 15.82 -7.25
N THR A 47 -6.34 14.79 -7.49
CA THR A 47 -7.78 14.76 -7.22
C THR A 47 -8.12 14.23 -5.83
N TRP A 48 -7.15 14.05 -4.96
CA TRP A 48 -7.34 13.51 -3.61
C TRP A 48 -8.45 14.23 -2.83
N LYS A 49 -8.44 15.56 -2.87
CA LYS A 49 -9.46 16.37 -2.16
C LYS A 49 -10.88 16.12 -2.67
N GLU A 50 -11.03 15.90 -3.97
CA GLU A 50 -12.33 15.61 -4.61
C GLU A 50 -12.84 14.24 -4.18
N VAL A 51 -11.96 13.23 -4.19
CA VAL A 51 -12.28 11.89 -3.72
C VAL A 51 -12.67 11.91 -2.25
N MET A 52 -11.94 12.66 -1.41
CA MET A 52 -12.27 12.80 0.01
C MET A 52 -13.63 13.46 0.24
N LYS A 53 -14.04 14.40 -0.57
CA LYS A 53 -15.40 14.97 -0.51
C LYS A 53 -16.46 13.90 -0.75
N LEU A 54 -16.24 13.01 -1.70
CA LEU A 54 -17.16 11.89 -1.96
C LEU A 54 -17.23 10.92 -0.77
N VAL A 55 -16.09 10.61 -0.18
CA VAL A 55 -16.01 9.76 1.01
C VAL A 55 -16.74 10.41 2.20
N MET A 56 -16.47 11.67 2.46
CA MET A 56 -17.08 12.39 3.60
C MET A 56 -18.58 12.65 3.42
N SER A 57 -19.05 12.78 2.18
CA SER A 57 -20.49 12.94 1.89
C SER A 57 -21.28 11.61 1.96
N GLY A 58 -20.60 10.49 2.12
CA GLY A 58 -21.22 9.17 2.11
C GLY A 58 -21.54 8.64 0.70
N SER A 59 -21.08 9.29 -0.34
CA SER A 59 -21.34 8.88 -1.73
C SER A 59 -20.43 7.76 -2.21
N ALA A 60 -19.22 7.67 -1.63
CA ALA A 60 -18.24 6.63 -1.93
C ALA A 60 -17.46 6.28 -0.67
N ASN A 61 -17.11 5.01 -0.55
CA ASN A 61 -16.24 4.51 0.51
C ASN A 61 -15.11 3.72 -0.13
N MET A 62 -13.88 3.96 0.33
CA MET A 62 -12.72 3.20 -0.10
C MET A 62 -12.33 2.23 1.02
N ILE A 63 -12.40 0.94 0.73
CA ILE A 63 -12.13 -0.11 1.72
C ILE A 63 -11.01 -1.04 1.27
N THR A 64 -10.26 -1.53 2.25
CA THR A 64 -9.28 -2.59 2.05
C THR A 64 -9.98 -3.93 2.23
N VAL A 65 -10.01 -4.75 1.19
CA VAL A 65 -10.69 -6.06 1.23
C VAL A 65 -9.72 -7.22 1.39
N GLU A 66 -8.47 -7.03 1.02
CA GLU A 66 -7.41 -8.02 1.20
C GLU A 66 -6.11 -7.33 1.59
N GLU A 67 -5.32 -7.98 2.41
CA GLU A 67 -3.97 -7.58 2.77
C GLU A 67 -3.09 -8.83 2.78
N HIS A 68 -1.86 -8.71 2.27
CA HIS A 68 -0.85 -9.75 2.31
C HIS A 68 0.47 -9.19 2.74
N SER A 69 1.16 -9.91 3.60
CA SER A 69 2.49 -9.56 4.11
C SER A 69 3.43 -10.74 3.99
N ARG A 70 4.64 -10.48 3.48
CA ARG A 70 5.74 -11.44 3.48
C ARG A 70 6.95 -10.80 4.12
N PHE A 71 7.33 -11.31 5.27
CA PHE A 71 8.47 -10.84 6.05
C PHE A 71 9.72 -11.62 5.63
N LYS A 72 10.76 -10.91 5.19
CA LYS A 72 12.02 -11.52 4.79
C LYS A 72 13.11 -11.33 5.83
N ARG A 73 13.14 -10.16 6.46
CA ARG A 73 14.10 -9.82 7.51
C ARG A 73 13.43 -8.91 8.54
N HIS A 74 13.99 -8.86 9.74
CA HIS A 74 13.49 -7.98 10.80
C HIS A 74 13.99 -6.55 10.64
N ALA A 75 13.33 -5.64 11.34
CA ALA A 75 13.76 -4.27 11.56
C ALA A 75 13.85 -4.02 13.06
N SER A 76 14.62 -3.02 13.45
CA SER A 76 14.90 -2.70 14.86
C SER A 76 14.79 -1.20 15.12
N PHE A 77 14.76 -0.84 16.40
CA PHE A 77 14.74 0.56 16.83
C PHE A 77 15.84 1.38 16.16
N GLY A 78 15.45 2.55 15.65
CA GLY A 78 16.37 3.48 14.98
C GLY A 78 16.62 3.21 13.50
N ASP A 79 16.18 2.07 12.98
CA ASP A 79 16.29 1.80 11.55
C ASP A 79 15.39 2.75 10.73
N THR A 80 15.84 3.12 9.54
CA THR A 80 15.03 3.82 8.56
C THR A 80 14.43 2.83 7.58
N ILE A 81 13.12 2.79 7.50
CA ILE A 81 12.40 1.92 6.57
C ILE A 81 12.06 2.74 5.33
N ILE A 82 12.57 2.31 4.19
CA ILE A 82 12.28 2.90 2.89
C ILE A 82 11.15 2.09 2.27
N ILE A 83 9.98 2.71 2.12
CA ILE A 83 8.78 2.06 1.59
C ILE A 83 8.55 2.55 0.17
N LYS A 84 8.62 1.62 -0.78
CA LYS A 84 8.33 1.89 -2.19
C LYS A 84 6.95 1.35 -2.53
N LEU A 85 6.14 2.19 -3.16
CA LEU A 85 4.75 1.92 -3.42
C LEU A 85 4.44 2.11 -4.90
N GLN A 86 3.78 1.12 -5.48
CA GLN A 86 3.25 1.15 -6.84
C GLN A 86 1.83 0.58 -6.84
N THR A 87 1.13 0.75 -7.95
CA THR A 87 -0.21 0.20 -8.16
C THR A 87 -0.15 -0.98 -9.10
N ALA A 88 -1.19 -1.80 -9.08
CA ALA A 88 -1.35 -2.92 -10.01
C ALA A 88 -2.83 -3.30 -10.16
N ASN A 89 -3.11 -4.11 -11.16
CA ASN A 89 -4.40 -4.77 -11.36
C ASN A 89 -5.62 -3.82 -11.29
N LEU A 90 -5.52 -2.66 -11.94
CA LEU A 90 -6.65 -1.74 -12.03
C LEU A 90 -7.83 -2.42 -12.74
N LYS A 91 -8.96 -2.47 -12.05
CA LYS A 91 -10.24 -2.96 -12.54
C LYS A 91 -11.32 -1.89 -12.38
N LYS A 92 -12.54 -2.19 -12.76
CA LYS A 92 -13.65 -1.23 -12.68
C LYS A 92 -13.86 -0.68 -11.27
N CYS A 93 -13.86 -1.56 -10.26
CA CYS A 93 -14.18 -1.21 -8.87
C CYS A 93 -13.00 -1.41 -7.89
N SER A 94 -11.86 -1.89 -8.34
CA SER A 94 -10.76 -2.25 -7.46
C SER A 94 -9.39 -2.02 -8.10
N PHE A 95 -8.37 -1.89 -7.26
CA PHE A 95 -6.97 -1.89 -7.66
C PHE A 95 -6.12 -2.40 -6.50
N ASP A 96 -4.89 -2.78 -6.81
CA ASP A 96 -3.94 -3.22 -5.79
C ASP A 96 -2.88 -2.14 -5.55
N LEU A 97 -2.43 -2.02 -4.30
CA LEU A 97 -1.22 -1.31 -3.91
C LEU A 97 -0.15 -2.34 -3.56
N ILE A 98 1.03 -2.17 -4.13
CA ILE A 98 2.19 -3.02 -3.88
C ILE A 98 3.18 -2.25 -3.01
N PHE A 99 3.64 -2.87 -1.93
CA PHE A 99 4.61 -2.31 -0.99
C PHE A 99 5.88 -3.15 -0.99
N LYS A 100 7.02 -2.50 -1.18
CA LYS A 100 8.34 -3.08 -0.96
C LYS A 100 9.05 -2.24 0.07
N MET A 101 9.59 -2.88 1.11
CA MET A 101 10.26 -2.18 2.20
C MET A 101 11.71 -2.61 2.29
N TYR A 102 12.55 -1.61 2.54
CA TYR A 102 14.00 -1.74 2.66
C TYR A 102 14.46 -1.12 3.96
N ARG A 103 15.50 -1.67 4.55
CA ARG A 103 16.07 -1.20 5.83
C ARG A 103 17.38 -0.45 5.58
N ASN A 104 17.41 0.83 5.96
CA ASN A 104 18.56 1.74 5.90
C ASN A 104 19.14 2.02 4.51
N SER A 105 19.01 1.10 3.57
CA SER A 105 19.43 1.29 2.18
C SER A 105 18.57 0.45 1.25
N GLU A 106 18.55 0.78 -0.03
CA GLU A 106 17.78 0.05 -1.04
C GLU A 106 18.33 -1.36 -1.35
N ASP A 107 19.50 -1.69 -0.81
CA ASP A 107 20.12 -3.01 -0.94
C ASP A 107 19.60 -4.01 0.11
N GLU A 108 19.01 -3.53 1.18
CA GLU A 108 18.49 -4.32 2.29
C GLU A 108 16.99 -4.55 2.19
N PHE A 109 16.57 -5.43 1.29
CA PHE A 109 15.15 -5.77 1.09
C PHE A 109 14.64 -6.65 2.25
N ILE A 110 13.64 -6.16 2.99
CA ILE A 110 13.16 -6.82 4.21
C ILE A 110 11.70 -7.28 4.16
N TYR A 111 10.89 -6.72 3.24
CA TYR A 111 9.44 -6.96 3.26
C TYR A 111 8.82 -6.68 1.90
N GLU A 112 7.84 -7.48 1.53
CA GLU A 112 6.94 -7.18 0.44
C GLU A 112 5.50 -7.49 0.85
N GLY A 113 4.56 -6.72 0.35
CA GLY A 113 3.15 -6.93 0.62
C GLY A 113 2.29 -6.22 -0.39
N TRP A 114 0.98 -6.45 -0.28
CA TRP A 114 0.02 -5.77 -1.13
C TRP A 114 -1.32 -5.64 -0.42
N GLN A 115 -2.10 -4.66 -0.86
CA GLN A 115 -3.46 -4.43 -0.43
C GLN A 115 -4.36 -4.37 -1.66
N LYS A 116 -5.55 -4.96 -1.57
CA LYS A 116 -6.60 -4.74 -2.55
C LYS A 116 -7.59 -3.73 -2.00
N LEU A 117 -7.77 -2.64 -2.73
CA LEU A 117 -8.71 -1.59 -2.41
C LEU A 117 -9.90 -1.63 -3.36
N THR A 118 -11.09 -1.40 -2.81
CA THR A 118 -12.33 -1.31 -3.58
C THR A 118 -13.07 -0.03 -3.19
N PHE A 119 -14.00 0.37 -4.07
CA PHE A 119 -14.95 1.43 -3.77
C PHE A 119 -16.35 0.84 -3.64
N ASP A 120 -17.11 1.29 -2.65
CA ASP A 120 -18.49 0.91 -2.44
C ASP A 120 -19.37 2.13 -2.09
N ASP A 121 -20.68 1.92 -1.99
CA ASP A 121 -21.67 2.95 -1.72
C ASP A 121 -22.14 3.00 -0.26
N TYR A 122 -21.39 2.42 0.66
CA TYR A 122 -21.77 2.19 2.08
C TYR A 122 -22.97 1.26 2.29
N LYS A 123 -23.58 0.74 1.20
CA LYS A 123 -24.71 -0.19 1.26
C LYS A 123 -24.30 -1.61 0.87
N GLY A 124 -23.00 -1.83 0.66
CA GLY A 124 -22.46 -3.11 0.26
C GLY A 124 -22.40 -3.34 -1.25
N ASN A 125 -22.70 -2.31 -2.07
CA ASN A 125 -22.59 -2.41 -3.52
C ASN A 125 -21.27 -1.80 -3.98
N PHE A 126 -20.51 -2.53 -4.78
CA PHE A 126 -19.29 -1.99 -5.40
C PHE A 126 -19.65 -0.93 -6.44
N ILE A 127 -18.91 0.17 -6.42
CA ILE A 127 -19.05 1.26 -7.40
C ILE A 127 -17.76 1.42 -8.19
N PRO A 128 -17.82 1.97 -9.41
CA PRO A 128 -16.62 2.24 -10.19
C PRO A 128 -15.67 3.20 -9.47
N ILE A 129 -14.38 2.97 -9.62
CA ILE A 129 -13.36 3.92 -9.16
C ILE A 129 -13.58 5.25 -9.87
N PRO A 130 -13.59 6.39 -9.15
CA PRO A 130 -13.71 7.70 -9.78
C PRO A 130 -12.68 7.92 -10.88
N GLU A 131 -13.10 8.37 -12.05
CA GLU A 131 -12.27 8.49 -13.25
C GLU A 131 -10.96 9.27 -13.03
N PRO A 132 -10.98 10.45 -12.36
CA PRO A 132 -9.74 11.16 -12.09
C PRO A 132 -8.73 10.35 -11.26
N PHE A 133 -9.22 9.47 -10.41
CA PHE A 133 -8.38 8.59 -9.58
C PHE A 133 -7.71 7.51 -10.42
N CYS A 134 -8.39 6.99 -11.45
CA CYS A 134 -7.85 5.99 -12.37
C CYS A 134 -6.59 6.47 -13.08
N LYS A 135 -6.55 7.72 -13.50
CA LYS A 135 -5.39 8.31 -14.17
C LYS A 135 -4.14 8.24 -13.28
N SER A 136 -4.27 8.63 -12.03
CA SER A 136 -3.16 8.59 -11.07
C SER A 136 -2.74 7.15 -10.76
N ILE A 137 -3.69 6.22 -10.66
CA ILE A 137 -3.38 4.79 -10.50
C ILE A 137 -2.51 4.30 -11.66
N LEU A 138 -2.86 4.64 -12.90
CA LEU A 138 -2.12 4.21 -14.08
C LEU A 138 -0.70 4.77 -14.16
N GLU A 139 -0.48 5.99 -13.66
CA GLU A 139 0.85 6.61 -13.63
C GLU A 139 1.84 5.84 -12.77
N TYR A 140 1.35 5.21 -11.70
CA TYR A 140 2.15 4.44 -10.74
C TYR A 140 2.08 2.94 -10.96
N GLN A 141 1.50 2.49 -12.06
CA GLN A 141 1.33 1.07 -12.33
C GLN A 141 2.68 0.38 -12.49
N SER A 142 2.86 -0.70 -11.72
CA SER A 142 4.04 -1.55 -11.85
C SER A 142 4.10 -2.20 -13.23
N THR A 143 5.29 -2.19 -13.82
CA THR A 143 5.56 -2.86 -15.10
C THR A 143 6.04 -4.30 -14.90
N ASP A 144 6.32 -4.70 -13.67
CA ASP A 144 6.63 -6.09 -13.35
C ASP A 144 5.39 -6.94 -13.59
N GLY A 145 5.31 -7.54 -14.78
CA GLY A 145 4.19 -8.40 -15.19
C GLY A 145 3.99 -9.64 -14.31
N GLU A 146 4.73 -9.73 -13.22
CA GLU A 146 4.75 -10.85 -12.28
C GLU A 146 3.98 -10.60 -10.99
N PHE A 147 3.46 -9.41 -10.75
CA PHE A 147 2.55 -9.27 -9.62
C PHE A 147 1.22 -9.98 -9.95
N LYS A 148 1.33 -11.29 -10.01
CA LYS A 148 0.16 -12.18 -10.12
C LYS A 148 -0.20 -12.61 -8.72
N ARG A 149 -1.43 -12.34 -8.30
CA ARG A 149 -2.05 -12.96 -7.11
C ARG A 149 -1.96 -14.50 -7.15
N ALA A 150 -1.52 -15.06 -8.26
CA ALA A 150 -1.45 -16.48 -8.53
C ALA A 150 -0.48 -17.28 -7.65
N SER A 151 0.42 -16.61 -6.92
CA SER A 151 1.29 -17.33 -6.00
C SER A 151 0.58 -17.90 -4.78
N LEU A 152 -0.66 -17.50 -4.51
CA LEU A 152 -1.45 -18.06 -3.43
C LEU A 152 -2.20 -19.35 -3.81
N ARG A 153 -2.53 -19.54 -5.09
CA ARG A 153 -3.24 -20.76 -5.56
C ARG A 153 -2.32 -21.93 -5.90
N ALA A 154 -1.02 -21.73 -5.99
CA ALA A 154 -0.07 -22.77 -6.37
C ALA A 154 0.48 -23.56 -5.17
N ARG A 155 -0.10 -23.40 -3.97
CA ARG A 155 0.31 -24.11 -2.76
C ARG A 155 -0.82 -24.88 -2.07
N GLU A 156 -1.94 -25.04 -2.73
CA GLU A 156 -2.97 -26.00 -2.30
C GLU A 156 -2.78 -27.36 -2.95
#